data_076ab57ed3938f9ee31059fd986785a9
#
_entry.id   076ab57ed3938f9ee31059fd986785a9
#
_cell.length_a   1.000
_cell.length_b   1.000
_cell.length_c   1.000
_cell.angle_alpha   90.00
_cell.angle_beta   90.00
_cell.angle_gamma   90.00
#
_symmetry.space_group_name_H-M   'P 1'
#
loop_
_entity.id
_entity.type
_entity.pdbx_description
1 polymer ?
#
loop_
_entity_poly.entity_id
_entity_poly.type
_entity_poly.pdbx_seq_one_letter_code
_entity_poly.pdbx_strand_id
1 'polypeptide(L)'
;MEPLPDLASLSDEDLKGLIDEYTKEEQEVSYRRRILHGRIDLLRAELQARLREKPESILDEVDVDHLAAILAGKAAPPAER
;
A
#
# COMPACT_ATOMS: atom_id res chain seq x y z
N MET A 1 4.86 13.46 9.10
CA MET A 1 6.31 13.29 9.30
C MET A 1 6.91 14.59 9.79
N GLU A 2 7.75 14.49 10.76
CA GLU A 2 8.37 15.66 11.33
C GLU A 2 9.41 16.24 10.37
N PRO A 3 9.57 17.55 10.37
CA PRO A 3 10.58 18.15 9.53
C PRO A 3 11.98 17.76 10.00
N LEU A 4 12.90 17.77 9.08
CA LEU A 4 14.30 17.51 9.43
C LEU A 4 14.87 18.69 10.21
N PRO A 5 15.79 18.41 11.12
CA PRO A 5 16.46 19.50 11.82
C PRO A 5 17.42 20.23 10.89
N ASP A 6 18.01 21.30 11.40
CA ASP A 6 19.02 22.02 10.66
C ASP A 6 20.24 21.13 10.47
N LEU A 7 20.48 20.70 9.26
CA LEU A 7 21.50 19.70 8.98
C LEU A 7 22.91 20.20 9.30
N ALA A 8 23.11 21.49 9.13
CA ALA A 8 24.45 22.04 9.38
C ALA A 8 24.82 22.01 10.85
N SER A 9 23.84 21.96 11.74
CA SER A 9 24.11 21.96 13.16
C SER A 9 24.29 20.57 13.75
N LEU A 10 24.09 19.52 12.93
CA LEU A 10 24.21 18.15 13.41
C LEU A 10 25.66 17.69 13.38
N SER A 11 26.02 16.90 14.37
CA SER A 11 27.34 16.26 14.37
C SER A 11 27.33 15.11 13.38
N ASP A 12 28.52 14.59 13.09
CA ASP A 12 28.64 13.42 12.23
C ASP A 12 27.90 12.23 12.81
N GLU A 13 27.96 12.07 14.11
CA GLU A 13 27.27 10.98 14.78
C GLU A 13 25.76 11.13 14.68
N ASP A 14 25.29 12.37 14.83
CA ASP A 14 23.86 12.63 14.72
C ASP A 14 23.35 12.32 13.31
N LEU A 15 24.12 12.72 12.31
CA LEU A 15 23.76 12.42 10.93
C LEU A 15 23.66 10.93 10.70
N LYS A 16 24.65 10.21 11.17
CA LYS A 16 24.68 8.77 11.02
C LYS A 16 23.49 8.11 11.71
N GLY A 17 23.19 8.58 12.91
CA GLY A 17 22.07 8.03 13.66
C GLY A 17 20.75 8.23 12.96
N LEU A 18 20.54 9.43 12.39
CA LEU A 18 19.31 9.71 11.67
C LEU A 18 19.21 8.87 10.41
N ILE A 19 20.31 8.71 9.70
CA ILE A 19 20.29 7.86 8.50
C ILE A 19 19.91 6.44 8.88
N ASP A 20 20.48 5.92 9.95
CA ASP A 20 20.17 4.56 10.39
C ASP A 20 18.69 4.43 10.77
N GLU A 21 18.21 5.43 11.48
CA GLU A 21 16.82 5.42 11.94
C GLU A 21 15.84 5.43 10.78
N TYR A 22 16.05 6.35 9.83
CA TYR A 22 15.16 6.44 8.68
C TYR A 22 15.28 5.25 7.77
N THR A 23 16.47 4.70 7.62
CA THR A 23 16.66 3.49 6.82
C THR A 23 15.87 2.34 7.40
N LYS A 24 15.88 2.22 8.71
CA LYS A 24 15.14 1.17 9.39
C LYS A 24 13.64 1.32 9.17
N GLU A 25 13.14 2.55 9.30
CA GLU A 25 11.73 2.81 9.07
C GLU A 25 11.34 2.52 7.64
N GLU A 26 12.19 2.91 6.71
CA GLU A 26 11.91 2.66 5.30
C GLU A 26 11.83 1.17 5.02
N GLN A 27 12.70 0.39 5.63
CA GLN A 27 12.68 -1.06 5.45
C GLN A 27 11.40 -1.67 6.00
N GLU A 28 10.93 -1.17 7.13
CA GLU A 28 9.68 -1.65 7.71
C GLU A 28 8.49 -1.32 6.81
N VAL A 29 8.46 -0.10 6.29
CA VAL A 29 7.39 0.30 5.39
C VAL A 29 7.40 -0.54 4.12
N SER A 30 8.59 -0.78 3.58
CA SER A 30 8.72 -1.57 2.35
C SER A 30 8.25 -3.00 2.59
N TYR A 31 8.58 -3.56 3.73
CA TYR A 31 8.13 -4.90 4.08
C TYR A 31 6.61 -4.96 4.18
N ARG A 32 6.04 -3.98 4.86
CA ARG A 32 4.58 -3.91 5.00
C ARG A 32 3.90 -3.78 3.65
N ARG A 33 4.48 -2.98 2.75
CA ARG A 33 3.93 -2.83 1.41
C ARG A 33 3.92 -4.14 0.65
N ARG A 34 4.99 -4.91 0.76
CA ARG A 34 5.04 -6.20 0.09
C ARG A 34 3.96 -7.13 0.60
N ILE A 35 3.76 -7.14 1.92
CA ILE A 35 2.71 -7.96 2.51
C ILE A 35 1.34 -7.53 2.00
N LEU A 36 1.09 -6.23 1.97
CA LEU A 36 -0.20 -5.72 1.51
C LEU A 36 -0.43 -6.03 0.05
N HIS A 37 0.59 -5.87 -0.78
CA HIS A 37 0.46 -6.19 -2.19
C HIS A 37 0.12 -7.66 -2.39
N GLY A 38 0.80 -8.53 -1.65
CA GLY A 38 0.51 -9.95 -1.75
C GLY A 38 -0.92 -10.27 -1.35
N ARG A 39 -1.39 -9.65 -0.29
CA ARG A 39 -2.76 -9.88 0.17
C ARG A 39 -3.78 -9.36 -0.81
N ILE A 40 -3.52 -8.18 -1.36
CA ILE A 40 -4.41 -7.61 -2.37
C ILE A 40 -4.48 -8.52 -3.59
N ASP A 41 -3.34 -9.05 -4.02
CA ASP A 41 -3.32 -9.93 -5.17
C ASP A 41 -4.10 -11.21 -4.91
N LEU A 42 -3.98 -11.78 -3.72
CA LEU A 42 -4.73 -12.97 -3.36
C LEU A 42 -6.22 -12.71 -3.32
N LEU A 43 -6.60 -11.59 -2.72
CA LEU A 43 -8.01 -11.24 -2.63
C LEU A 43 -8.60 -10.95 -4.00
N ARG A 44 -7.82 -10.30 -4.84
CA ARG A 44 -8.27 -10.01 -6.20
C ARG A 44 -8.48 -11.30 -7.00
N ALA A 45 -7.57 -12.25 -6.83
CA ALA A 45 -7.70 -13.54 -7.50
C ALA A 45 -8.96 -14.27 -7.06
N GLU A 46 -9.25 -14.20 -5.76
CA GLU A 46 -10.44 -14.85 -5.23
C GLU A 46 -11.70 -14.19 -5.80
N LEU A 47 -11.69 -12.88 -5.88
CA LEU A 47 -12.83 -12.15 -6.43
C LEU A 47 -13.06 -12.51 -7.88
N GLN A 48 -11.98 -12.62 -8.65
CA GLN A 48 -12.09 -13.02 -10.04
C GLN A 48 -12.66 -14.42 -10.18
N ALA A 49 -12.26 -15.32 -9.30
CA ALA A 49 -12.76 -16.68 -9.34
C ALA A 49 -14.25 -16.72 -9.07
N ARG A 50 -14.71 -15.97 -8.08
CA ARG A 50 -16.12 -15.92 -7.75
C ARG A 50 -16.94 -15.29 -8.86
N LEU A 51 -16.35 -14.28 -9.49
CA LEU A 51 -17.04 -13.61 -10.58
C LEU A 51 -17.27 -14.55 -11.76
N ARG A 52 -16.32 -15.46 -12.00
CA ARG A 52 -16.49 -16.44 -13.08
C ARG A 52 -17.54 -17.48 -12.72
N GLU A 53 -17.65 -17.82 -11.45
CA GLU A 53 -18.57 -18.88 -11.05
C GLU A 53 -19.98 -18.37 -10.82
N LYS A 54 -20.12 -17.24 -10.16
CA LYS A 54 -21.44 -16.70 -9.83
C LYS A 54 -21.45 -15.20 -10.02
N PRO A 55 -21.42 -14.75 -11.27
CA PRO A 55 -21.34 -13.30 -11.52
C PRO A 55 -22.50 -12.51 -10.93
N GLU A 56 -23.71 -13.08 -10.95
CA GLU A 56 -24.86 -12.33 -10.46
C GLU A 56 -24.76 -12.05 -8.97
N SER A 57 -24.16 -12.94 -8.23
CA SER A 57 -23.98 -12.75 -6.79
C SER A 57 -23.12 -11.53 -6.49
N ILE A 58 -22.05 -11.40 -7.24
CA ILE A 58 -21.11 -10.30 -7.05
C ILE A 58 -21.71 -9.00 -7.58
N LEU A 59 -22.31 -9.05 -8.74
CA LEU A 59 -22.81 -7.84 -9.39
C LEU A 59 -23.99 -7.23 -8.64
N ASP A 60 -24.73 -8.04 -7.91
CA ASP A 60 -25.83 -7.54 -7.12
C ASP A 60 -25.37 -6.78 -5.88
N GLU A 61 -24.19 -7.07 -5.41
CA GLU A 61 -23.73 -6.53 -4.14
C GLU A 61 -22.74 -5.41 -4.26
N VAL A 62 -22.12 -5.23 -5.42
CA VAL A 62 -21.10 -4.21 -5.54
C VAL A 62 -21.40 -3.31 -6.72
N ASP A 63 -20.89 -2.11 -6.62
CA ASP A 63 -20.91 -1.15 -7.70
C ASP A 63 -20.01 -1.65 -8.83
N VAL A 64 -20.54 -1.70 -10.03
CA VAL A 64 -19.82 -2.22 -11.17
C VAL A 64 -18.54 -1.42 -11.46
N ASP A 65 -18.65 -0.10 -11.35
CA ASP A 65 -17.47 0.75 -11.56
C ASP A 65 -16.40 0.48 -10.54
N HIS A 66 -16.79 0.31 -9.30
CA HIS A 66 -15.86 0.01 -8.24
C HIS A 66 -15.22 -1.35 -8.45
N LEU A 67 -16.02 -2.33 -8.86
CA LEU A 67 -15.51 -3.67 -9.13
C LEU A 67 -14.49 -3.65 -10.25
N ALA A 68 -14.81 -2.92 -11.31
CA ALA A 68 -13.89 -2.81 -12.44
C ALA A 68 -12.56 -2.19 -12.00
N ALA A 69 -12.63 -1.19 -11.13
CA ALA A 69 -11.42 -0.56 -10.63
C ALA A 69 -10.58 -1.52 -9.81
N ILE A 70 -11.22 -2.34 -8.99
CA ILE A 70 -10.51 -3.34 -8.19
C ILE A 70 -9.77 -4.32 -9.09
N LEU A 71 -10.46 -4.83 -10.11
CA LEU A 71 -9.88 -5.83 -11.00
C LEU A 71 -8.76 -5.24 -11.86
N ALA A 72 -8.86 -3.96 -12.16
CA ALA A 72 -7.83 -3.29 -12.92
C ALA A 72 -6.65 -2.83 -12.07
N GLY A 73 -6.74 -2.99 -10.77
CA GLY A 73 -5.67 -2.57 -9.89
C GLY A 73 -5.67 -1.11 -9.55
N LYS A 74 -6.81 -0.43 -9.73
CA LYS A 74 -6.90 1.01 -9.46
C LYS A 74 -7.94 1.34 -8.42
N ALA A 75 -8.24 0.39 -7.58
CA ALA A 75 -9.38 0.51 -6.71
C ALA A 75 -9.22 1.53 -5.61
N ALA A 76 -8.06 1.70 -5.12
CA ALA A 76 -7.93 2.50 -3.93
C ALA A 76 -7.32 3.82 -4.25
N PRO A 77 -8.10 4.83 -4.41
CA PRO A 77 -7.49 6.14 -4.59
C PRO A 77 -6.73 6.45 -3.33
N PRO A 78 -5.60 6.95 -3.47
CA PRO A 78 -4.81 7.29 -2.30
C PRO A 78 -5.48 8.42 -1.58
N ALA A 79 -5.78 8.17 -0.39
CA ALA A 79 -6.40 9.15 0.42
C ALA A 79 -5.45 10.26 0.73
N GLU A 80 -4.23 9.95 0.68
CA GLU A 80 -3.30 10.96 1.01
C GLU A 80 -2.46 11.16 -0.13
N ARG A 81 -1.94 12.11 -0.18
CA ARG A 81 -1.06 12.39 -1.17
C ARG A 81 -0.68 13.65 -0.98
#